data_375b7ee22b2afbd9be4c752f76bb07cb
#
_entry.id   375b7ee22b2afbd9be4c752f76bb07cb
#
_cell.length_a   1.000
_cell.length_b   1.000
_cell.length_c   1.000
_cell.angle_alpha   90.00
_cell.angle_beta   90.00
_cell.angle_gamma   90.00
#
_symmetry.space_group_name_H-M   'P 1'
#
loop_
_entity.id
_entity.type
_entity.pdbx_description
1 polymer ?
#
loop_
_entity_poly.entity_id
_entity_poly.type
_entity_poly.pdbx_seq_one_letter_code
_entity_poly.pdbx_strand_id
1 'polypeptide(L)'
;MQKFKDVNELVNTLKPVNPVYCIRPSSIKTSTDFFKKNFPGKILYAVKTNPNEKVLKQIILNDVHSFDVASINEIKLIKKLKPDAKLYFMHTIKSRESIAEAYFNLGVRDFALDSKDELQKILDSTNQAKDLNLYVRIAISNEHAEIDLSRKFGALPSEALGLVRLCKEHAKQLGISFHVGSQCMEKISYSKGIREIGNIIKKTKIIPDIINIGGGFPAIYPDLKPEPLIKYMEEIKKGIKNLKLNKQLKIMCEPGRAIVAESGSSIVKVILRKKQNLYINDGTYGSLFDAGVPNFIFPSKMISNGRIQSKKLTAFSFFGPTCDSLDYMKGPFLLPNNIREGDYLEL
;
A
#
# COMPACT_ATOMS: atom_id res chain seq x y z
N MET A 1 8.59 -8.32 22.09
CA MET A 1 7.58 -7.22 22.12
C MET A 1 6.89 -7.26 23.45
N GLN A 2 6.87 -6.14 24.17
CA GLN A 2 6.01 -5.99 25.33
C GLN A 2 4.55 -5.95 24.89
N LYS A 3 3.66 -6.50 25.70
CA LYS A 3 2.23 -6.48 25.47
C LYS A 3 1.55 -5.62 26.52
N PHE A 4 0.65 -4.77 26.09
CA PHE A 4 -0.17 -3.92 26.94
C PHE A 4 -1.64 -4.13 26.59
N LYS A 5 -2.51 -3.97 27.57
CA LYS A 5 -3.95 -4.06 27.37
C LYS A 5 -4.45 -2.95 26.45
N ASP A 6 -3.96 -1.75 26.67
CA ASP A 6 -4.28 -0.56 25.88
C ASP A 6 -3.15 0.49 25.95
N VAL A 7 -3.33 1.60 25.24
CA VAL A 7 -2.34 2.68 25.18
C VAL A 7 -2.22 3.47 26.50
N ASN A 8 -3.25 3.47 27.37
CA ASN A 8 -3.16 4.13 28.67
C ASN A 8 -2.23 3.34 29.60
N GLU A 9 -2.37 2.02 29.64
CA GLU A 9 -1.45 1.14 30.38
C GLU A 9 -0.01 1.32 29.89
N LEU A 10 0.18 1.34 28.55
CA LEU A 10 1.49 1.55 27.94
C LEU A 10 2.13 2.85 28.44
N VAL A 11 1.41 3.97 28.31
CA VAL A 11 1.92 5.30 28.67
C VAL A 11 2.18 5.40 30.18
N ASN A 12 1.28 4.90 31.03
CA ASN A 12 1.41 4.93 32.48
C ASN A 12 2.60 4.08 32.97
N THR A 13 2.87 2.96 32.29
CA THR A 13 3.95 2.04 32.65
C THR A 13 5.31 2.54 32.13
N LEU A 14 5.39 2.91 30.84
CA LEU A 14 6.66 3.23 30.19
C LEU A 14 7.04 4.70 30.31
N LYS A 15 6.08 5.61 30.41
CA LYS A 15 6.28 7.07 30.33
C LYS A 15 7.26 7.45 29.22
N PRO A 16 7.00 7.04 27.96
CA PRO A 16 8.02 7.02 26.93
C PRO A 16 8.51 8.43 26.60
N VAL A 17 9.83 8.58 26.46
CA VAL A 17 10.46 9.82 26.00
C VAL A 17 10.50 9.86 24.47
N ASN A 18 10.75 8.71 23.84
CA ASN A 18 10.75 8.56 22.38
C ASN A 18 9.38 8.06 21.87
N PRO A 19 9.07 8.28 20.59
CA PRO A 19 7.85 7.72 19.98
C PRO A 19 7.78 6.20 20.15
N VAL A 20 6.57 5.68 20.36
CA VAL A 20 6.32 4.23 20.44
C VAL A 20 5.36 3.80 19.36
N TYR A 21 5.79 2.85 18.53
CA TYR A 21 4.95 2.27 17.48
C TYR A 21 4.22 1.05 18.02
N CYS A 22 2.91 1.12 18.02
CA CYS A 22 2.02 0.05 18.46
C CYS A 22 1.56 -0.78 17.26
N ILE A 23 1.43 -2.09 17.44
CA ILE A 23 0.90 -3.00 16.42
C ILE A 23 -0.28 -3.76 17.03
N ARG A 24 -1.39 -3.81 16.30
CA ARG A 24 -2.63 -4.56 16.64
C ARG A 24 -2.77 -5.77 15.72
N PRO A 25 -2.28 -6.96 16.12
CA PRO A 25 -2.33 -8.17 15.29
C PRO A 25 -3.75 -8.57 14.87
N SER A 26 -4.73 -8.34 15.73
CA SER A 26 -6.14 -8.63 15.43
C SER A 26 -6.68 -7.81 14.25
N SER A 27 -6.29 -6.55 14.13
CA SER A 27 -6.71 -5.70 12.99
C SER A 27 -6.10 -6.21 11.67
N ILE A 28 -4.81 -6.62 11.67
CA ILE A 28 -4.19 -7.26 10.50
C ILE A 28 -4.96 -8.52 10.12
N LYS A 29 -5.31 -9.36 11.11
CA LYS A 29 -6.07 -10.58 10.85
C LYS A 29 -7.44 -10.28 10.23
N THR A 30 -8.19 -9.36 10.81
CA THR A 30 -9.52 -8.97 10.31
C THR A 30 -9.44 -8.48 8.87
N SER A 31 -8.50 -7.61 8.55
CA SER A 31 -8.33 -7.07 7.20
C SER A 31 -7.87 -8.13 6.20
N THR A 32 -6.91 -8.99 6.56
CA THR A 32 -6.47 -10.07 5.67
C THR A 32 -7.58 -11.09 5.42
N ASP A 33 -8.34 -11.47 6.45
CA ASP A 33 -9.48 -12.39 6.31
C ASP A 33 -10.59 -11.80 5.44
N PHE A 34 -10.84 -10.49 5.57
CA PHE A 34 -11.79 -9.79 4.69
C PHE A 34 -11.39 -9.93 3.22
N PHE A 35 -10.14 -9.64 2.87
CA PHE A 35 -9.66 -9.75 1.49
C PHE A 35 -9.69 -11.20 1.00
N LYS A 36 -9.21 -12.17 1.79
CA LYS A 36 -9.24 -13.60 1.44
C LYS A 36 -10.66 -14.11 1.16
N LYS A 37 -11.64 -13.64 1.93
CA LYS A 37 -13.05 -14.06 1.79
C LYS A 37 -13.74 -13.41 0.60
N ASN A 38 -13.45 -12.13 0.32
CA ASN A 38 -14.30 -11.33 -0.57
C ASN A 38 -13.68 -11.05 -1.94
N PHE A 39 -12.35 -11.03 -2.05
CA PHE A 39 -11.69 -10.82 -3.33
C PHE A 39 -11.73 -12.08 -4.19
N PRO A 40 -12.06 -11.99 -5.50
CA PRO A 40 -12.22 -13.16 -6.37
C PRO A 40 -10.88 -13.65 -6.94
N GLY A 41 -9.82 -13.72 -6.15
CA GLY A 41 -8.50 -14.10 -6.64
C GLY A 41 -7.41 -14.09 -5.59
N LYS A 42 -6.18 -13.93 -6.03
CA LYS A 42 -4.99 -13.94 -5.17
C LYS A 42 -4.68 -12.54 -4.64
N ILE A 43 -4.32 -12.48 -3.37
CA ILE A 43 -3.89 -11.28 -2.68
C ILE A 43 -2.37 -11.25 -2.65
N LEU A 44 -1.76 -10.13 -3.05
CA LEU A 44 -0.36 -9.84 -2.91
C LEU A 44 -0.22 -8.69 -1.90
N TYR A 45 0.33 -8.93 -0.71
CA TYR A 45 0.55 -7.81 0.20
C TYR A 45 1.63 -6.88 -0.35
N ALA A 46 1.33 -5.58 -0.48
CA ALA A 46 2.27 -4.58 -0.95
C ALA A 46 3.26 -4.19 0.17
N VAL A 47 4.47 -4.77 0.13
CA VAL A 47 5.49 -4.67 1.20
C VAL A 47 5.87 -3.23 1.49
N LYS A 48 5.98 -2.38 0.46
CA LYS A 48 6.30 -0.93 0.57
C LYS A 48 5.40 -0.16 1.54
N THR A 49 4.19 -0.64 1.79
CA THR A 49 3.24 0.06 2.67
C THR A 49 3.66 -0.01 4.14
N ASN A 50 4.13 -1.16 4.59
CA ASN A 50 4.73 -1.31 5.91
C ASN A 50 5.69 -2.51 5.89
N PRO A 51 7.01 -2.29 5.70
CA PRO A 51 8.02 -3.34 5.62
C PRO A 51 8.53 -3.80 7.01
N ASN A 52 7.91 -3.35 8.10
CA ASN A 52 8.34 -3.75 9.44
C ASN A 52 8.23 -5.27 9.61
N GLU A 53 9.33 -5.93 10.01
CA GLU A 53 9.39 -7.39 10.17
C GLU A 53 8.26 -7.95 11.08
N LYS A 54 7.86 -7.21 12.10
CA LYS A 54 6.80 -7.64 13.02
C LYS A 54 5.43 -7.63 12.35
N VAL A 55 5.17 -6.63 11.50
CA VAL A 55 3.94 -6.54 10.68
C VAL A 55 3.95 -7.66 9.64
N LEU A 56 5.06 -7.85 8.91
CA LEU A 56 5.19 -8.89 7.90
C LEU A 56 5.00 -10.30 8.51
N LYS A 57 5.55 -10.56 9.70
CA LYS A 57 5.31 -11.81 10.43
C LYS A 57 3.83 -12.03 10.74
N GLN A 58 3.09 -10.98 11.13
CA GLN A 58 1.64 -11.10 11.35
C GLN A 58 0.88 -11.40 10.05
N ILE A 59 1.26 -10.77 8.95
CA ILE A 59 0.66 -11.01 7.62
C ILE A 59 0.91 -12.47 7.20
N ILE A 60 2.13 -12.97 7.38
CA ILE A 60 2.50 -14.38 7.08
C ILE A 60 1.70 -15.35 7.97
N LEU A 61 1.56 -15.06 9.26
CA LEU A 61 0.77 -15.87 10.20
C LEU A 61 -0.73 -15.91 9.86
N ASN A 62 -1.21 -14.93 9.09
CA ASN A 62 -2.58 -14.90 8.58
C ASN A 62 -2.70 -15.51 7.16
N ASP A 63 -1.81 -16.43 6.79
CA ASP A 63 -1.81 -17.19 5.52
C ASP A 63 -1.70 -16.34 4.25
N VAL A 64 -1.07 -15.17 4.33
CA VAL A 64 -0.67 -14.41 3.15
C VAL A 64 0.76 -14.82 2.78
N HIS A 65 0.90 -15.53 1.66
CA HIS A 65 2.17 -16.09 1.21
C HIS A 65 2.65 -15.51 -0.13
N SER A 66 1.95 -14.49 -0.63
CA SER A 66 2.25 -13.80 -1.87
C SER A 66 2.42 -12.30 -1.62
N PHE A 67 3.47 -11.70 -2.19
CA PHE A 67 3.87 -10.32 -1.91
C PHE A 67 4.18 -9.55 -3.18
N ASP A 68 3.62 -8.32 -3.28
CA ASP A 68 4.11 -7.29 -4.19
C ASP A 68 5.34 -6.66 -3.58
N VAL A 69 6.47 -6.76 -4.27
CA VAL A 69 7.76 -6.19 -3.86
C VAL A 69 8.23 -5.18 -4.89
N ALA A 70 8.77 -4.06 -4.39
CA ALA A 70 9.20 -2.93 -5.22
C ALA A 70 10.73 -2.77 -5.29
N SER A 71 11.49 -3.55 -4.50
CA SER A 71 12.95 -3.46 -4.45
C SER A 71 13.59 -4.79 -4.09
N ILE A 72 14.90 -4.91 -4.41
CA ILE A 72 15.69 -6.09 -4.03
C ILE A 72 15.76 -6.27 -2.50
N ASN A 73 15.75 -5.17 -1.74
CA ASN A 73 15.78 -5.23 -0.29
C ASN A 73 14.47 -5.81 0.28
N GLU A 74 13.32 -5.48 -0.31
CA GLU A 74 12.04 -6.10 0.06
C GLU A 74 12.01 -7.58 -0.28
N ILE A 75 12.56 -7.98 -1.43
CA ILE A 75 12.70 -9.39 -1.82
C ILE A 75 13.52 -10.16 -0.78
N LYS A 76 14.71 -9.65 -0.44
CA LYS A 76 15.59 -10.24 0.57
C LYS A 76 14.91 -10.34 1.93
N LEU A 77 14.22 -9.28 2.33
CA LEU A 77 13.49 -9.24 3.60
C LEU A 77 12.40 -10.32 3.68
N ILE A 78 11.58 -10.43 2.65
CA ILE A 78 10.52 -11.46 2.64
C ILE A 78 11.13 -12.85 2.57
N LYS A 79 12.17 -13.09 1.74
CA LYS A 79 12.85 -14.40 1.68
C LYS A 79 13.49 -14.81 3.01
N LYS A 80 14.01 -13.85 3.77
CA LYS A 80 14.51 -14.07 5.14
C LYS A 80 13.39 -14.55 6.09
N LEU A 81 12.20 -13.95 5.99
CA LEU A 81 11.07 -14.23 6.89
C LEU A 81 10.28 -15.49 6.46
N LYS A 82 10.17 -15.72 5.15
CA LYS A 82 9.44 -16.83 4.53
C LYS A 82 10.13 -17.23 3.22
N PRO A 83 11.07 -18.20 3.27
CA PRO A 83 11.88 -18.59 2.10
C PRO A 83 11.06 -19.07 0.89
N ASP A 84 9.93 -19.74 1.14
CA ASP A 84 9.01 -20.28 0.13
C ASP A 84 7.93 -19.25 -0.34
N ALA A 85 8.00 -17.99 0.13
CA ALA A 85 7.08 -16.93 -0.31
C ALA A 85 7.13 -16.75 -1.82
N LYS A 86 5.95 -16.57 -2.43
CA LYS A 86 5.83 -16.19 -3.84
C LYS A 86 5.96 -14.69 -3.98
N LEU A 87 6.96 -14.24 -4.72
CA LEU A 87 7.29 -12.83 -4.89
C LEU A 87 6.98 -12.37 -6.30
N TYR A 88 6.38 -11.19 -6.38
CA TYR A 88 6.01 -10.50 -7.60
C TYR A 88 6.72 -9.15 -7.61
N PHE A 89 7.69 -8.96 -8.52
CA PHE A 89 8.47 -7.73 -8.61
C PHE A 89 7.70 -6.72 -9.48
N MET A 90 6.71 -6.05 -8.84
CA MET A 90 5.70 -5.26 -9.54
C MET A 90 6.09 -3.80 -9.76
N HIS A 91 7.28 -3.35 -9.31
CA HIS A 91 7.85 -2.08 -9.74
C HIS A 91 8.24 -2.14 -11.21
N THR A 92 7.77 -1.19 -12.02
CA THR A 92 7.96 -1.24 -13.48
C THR A 92 9.36 -0.86 -13.94
N ILE A 93 10.19 -0.25 -13.09
CA ILE A 93 11.56 0.17 -13.38
C ILE A 93 12.50 -0.46 -12.36
N LYS A 94 13.46 -1.27 -12.83
CA LYS A 94 14.39 -2.03 -11.98
C LYS A 94 15.82 -1.93 -12.52
N SER A 95 16.84 -1.98 -11.66
CA SER A 95 18.22 -2.09 -12.13
C SER A 95 18.51 -3.50 -12.66
N ARG A 96 19.49 -3.61 -13.55
CA ARG A 96 19.93 -4.90 -14.13
C ARG A 96 20.38 -5.87 -13.04
N GLU A 97 21.13 -5.37 -12.08
CA GLU A 97 21.64 -6.14 -10.94
C GLU A 97 20.50 -6.67 -10.09
N SER A 98 19.48 -5.83 -9.80
CA SER A 98 18.30 -6.24 -9.05
C SER A 98 17.48 -7.30 -9.77
N ILE A 99 17.34 -7.22 -11.09
CA ILE A 99 16.65 -8.23 -11.90
C ILE A 99 17.41 -9.56 -11.86
N ALA A 100 18.73 -9.52 -12.13
CA ALA A 100 19.57 -10.71 -12.15
C ALA A 100 19.58 -11.40 -10.78
N GLU A 101 19.80 -10.66 -9.69
CA GLU A 101 19.79 -11.21 -8.33
C GLU A 101 18.43 -11.79 -7.96
N ALA A 102 17.33 -11.09 -8.27
CA ALA A 102 15.98 -11.58 -8.02
C ALA A 102 15.70 -12.90 -8.75
N TYR A 103 16.12 -12.99 -10.03
CA TYR A 103 15.88 -14.14 -10.86
C TYR A 103 16.77 -15.35 -10.48
N PHE A 104 18.11 -15.17 -10.50
CA PHE A 104 19.07 -16.26 -10.34
C PHE A 104 19.20 -16.72 -8.88
N ASN A 105 19.24 -15.78 -7.93
CA ASN A 105 19.56 -16.10 -6.54
C ASN A 105 18.31 -16.24 -5.66
N LEU A 106 17.23 -15.51 -5.95
CA LEU A 106 16.07 -15.41 -5.08
C LEU A 106 14.80 -16.04 -5.68
N GLY A 107 14.91 -16.63 -6.89
CA GLY A 107 13.87 -17.43 -7.51
C GLY A 107 12.62 -16.65 -7.97
N VAL A 108 12.72 -15.33 -8.14
CA VAL A 108 11.64 -14.51 -8.68
C VAL A 108 11.46 -14.80 -10.16
N ARG A 109 10.22 -14.93 -10.60
CA ARG A 109 9.86 -15.18 -12.00
C ARG A 109 8.83 -14.18 -12.53
N ASP A 110 8.25 -13.40 -11.65
CA ASP A 110 7.14 -12.49 -11.91
C ASP A 110 7.65 -11.05 -11.94
N PHE A 111 7.66 -10.40 -13.11
CA PHE A 111 8.21 -9.06 -13.32
C PHE A 111 7.21 -8.15 -14.04
N ALA A 112 6.94 -6.97 -13.47
CA ALA A 112 6.16 -5.94 -14.13
C ALA A 112 7.06 -5.00 -14.96
N LEU A 113 6.47 -4.45 -16.02
CA LEU A 113 7.12 -3.50 -16.92
C LEU A 113 6.08 -2.60 -17.58
N ASP A 114 6.49 -1.46 -18.10
CA ASP A 114 5.63 -0.51 -18.81
C ASP A 114 6.31 0.11 -20.06
N SER A 115 7.47 -0.41 -20.45
CA SER A 115 8.20 0.04 -21.64
C SER A 115 8.93 -1.12 -22.33
N LYS A 116 9.26 -0.94 -23.61
CA LYS A 116 10.07 -1.89 -24.39
C LYS A 116 11.50 -2.01 -23.84
N ASP A 117 12.04 -0.90 -23.38
CA ASP A 117 13.40 -0.87 -22.82
C ASP A 117 13.50 -1.66 -21.53
N GLU A 118 12.46 -1.61 -20.70
CA GLU A 118 12.40 -2.43 -19.49
C GLU A 118 12.23 -3.91 -19.83
N LEU A 119 11.41 -4.25 -20.85
CA LEU A 119 11.33 -5.63 -21.34
C LEU A 119 12.69 -6.15 -21.79
N GLN A 120 13.39 -5.40 -22.65
CA GLN A 120 14.73 -5.78 -23.12
C GLN A 120 15.70 -5.95 -21.95
N LYS A 121 15.67 -5.03 -20.99
CA LYS A 121 16.49 -5.10 -19.79
C LYS A 121 16.23 -6.36 -18.96
N ILE A 122 14.95 -6.74 -18.78
CA ILE A 122 14.58 -7.98 -18.08
C ILE A 122 15.11 -9.20 -18.83
N LEU A 123 14.91 -9.28 -20.14
CA LEU A 123 15.39 -10.38 -20.97
C LEU A 123 16.91 -10.53 -20.91
N ASP A 124 17.64 -9.43 -21.07
CA ASP A 124 19.11 -9.43 -21.02
C ASP A 124 19.60 -9.87 -19.63
N SER A 125 19.02 -9.32 -18.56
CA SER A 125 19.44 -9.57 -17.17
C SER A 125 19.08 -10.96 -16.67
N THR A 126 18.26 -11.72 -17.42
CA THR A 126 17.85 -13.09 -17.11
C THR A 126 18.36 -14.10 -18.13
N ASN A 127 19.32 -13.71 -19.00
CA ASN A 127 19.86 -14.54 -20.08
C ASN A 127 18.77 -15.10 -21.01
N GLN A 128 17.81 -14.26 -21.42
CA GLN A 128 16.69 -14.62 -22.30
C GLN A 128 15.84 -15.78 -21.77
N ALA A 129 15.63 -15.80 -20.47
CA ALA A 129 14.90 -16.88 -19.78
C ALA A 129 13.48 -17.09 -20.35
N LYS A 130 13.07 -18.36 -20.45
CA LYS A 130 11.77 -18.76 -21.02
C LYS A 130 10.71 -19.08 -19.97
N ASP A 131 11.02 -18.94 -18.69
CA ASP A 131 10.13 -19.21 -17.57
C ASP A 131 9.60 -17.95 -16.87
N LEU A 132 9.75 -16.78 -17.51
CA LEU A 132 9.31 -15.49 -16.99
C LEU A 132 7.79 -15.31 -17.07
N ASN A 133 7.20 -14.79 -16.02
CA ASN A 133 5.86 -14.23 -16.03
C ASN A 133 5.98 -12.70 -16.16
N LEU A 134 5.50 -12.14 -17.26
CA LEU A 134 5.65 -10.72 -17.57
C LEU A 134 4.32 -10.00 -17.44
N TYR A 135 4.31 -8.91 -16.68
CA TYR A 135 3.12 -8.12 -16.42
C TYR A 135 3.24 -6.74 -17.07
N VAL A 136 2.46 -6.49 -18.09
CA VAL A 136 2.37 -5.16 -18.70
C VAL A 136 1.49 -4.29 -17.81
N ARG A 137 2.10 -3.29 -17.15
CA ARG A 137 1.35 -2.29 -16.40
C ARG A 137 0.86 -1.20 -17.35
N ILE A 138 -0.46 -0.97 -17.36
CA ILE A 138 -1.08 0.09 -18.15
C ILE A 138 -1.38 1.31 -17.29
N ALA A 139 -1.26 2.49 -17.87
CA ALA A 139 -1.63 3.75 -17.23
C ALA A 139 -3.15 3.88 -17.17
N ILE A 140 -3.67 4.16 -15.99
CA ILE A 140 -5.09 4.50 -15.77
C ILE A 140 -5.12 5.86 -15.09
N SER A 141 -5.65 6.85 -15.78
CA SER A 141 -5.92 8.16 -15.17
C SER A 141 -7.06 8.02 -14.16
N ASN A 142 -6.84 8.52 -12.95
CA ASN A 142 -7.82 8.47 -11.88
C ASN A 142 -7.80 9.73 -11.03
N GLU A 143 -8.77 10.61 -11.27
CA GLU A 143 -8.97 11.84 -10.50
C GLU A 143 -9.55 11.60 -9.09
N HIS A 144 -9.92 10.36 -8.78
CA HIS A 144 -10.53 9.97 -7.50
C HIS A 144 -9.56 9.33 -6.52
N ALA A 145 -8.27 9.34 -6.80
CA ALA A 145 -7.22 8.89 -5.89
C ALA A 145 -6.54 10.09 -5.23
N GLU A 146 -6.31 10.03 -3.92
CA GLU A 146 -5.58 11.08 -3.20
C GLU A 146 -4.12 11.20 -3.70
N ILE A 147 -3.54 10.08 -4.18
CA ILE A 147 -2.22 10.06 -4.78
C ILE A 147 -2.31 9.39 -6.15
N ASP A 148 -2.26 10.21 -7.22
CA ASP A 148 -2.22 9.73 -8.60
C ASP A 148 -0.82 9.20 -8.96
N LEU A 149 -0.78 8.00 -9.54
CA LEU A 149 0.44 7.33 -9.98
C LEU A 149 0.58 7.28 -11.50
N SER A 150 -0.42 7.72 -12.26
CA SER A 150 -0.48 7.58 -13.72
C SER A 150 0.55 8.45 -14.46
N ARG A 151 1.01 9.53 -13.83
CA ARG A 151 2.06 10.40 -14.39
C ARG A 151 3.44 9.77 -14.38
N LYS A 152 3.66 8.79 -13.51
CA LYS A 152 5.00 8.18 -13.30
C LYS A 152 5.09 6.77 -13.90
N PHE A 153 4.01 6.01 -13.90
CA PHE A 153 4.02 4.59 -14.23
C PHE A 153 2.85 4.19 -15.11
N GLY A 154 3.15 3.18 -15.94
CA GLY A 154 2.18 2.52 -16.82
C GLY A 154 2.32 2.94 -18.28
N ALA A 155 2.28 1.96 -19.18
CA ALA A 155 2.28 2.18 -20.61
C ALA A 155 0.99 2.92 -21.04
N LEU A 156 1.13 3.93 -21.89
CA LEU A 156 -0.01 4.62 -22.47
C LEU A 156 -0.82 3.67 -23.35
N PRO A 157 -2.12 3.90 -23.56
CA PRO A 157 -2.98 3.00 -24.36
C PRO A 157 -2.45 2.71 -25.78
N SER A 158 -1.76 3.67 -26.41
CA SER A 158 -1.12 3.51 -27.71
C SER A 158 0.07 2.55 -27.70
N GLU A 159 0.87 2.58 -26.62
CA GLU A 159 2.08 1.78 -26.43
C GLU A 159 1.76 0.38 -25.90
N ALA A 160 0.75 0.28 -25.04
CA ALA A 160 0.35 -0.96 -24.38
C ALA A 160 0.02 -2.08 -25.38
N LEU A 161 -0.58 -1.76 -26.54
CA LEU A 161 -0.94 -2.77 -27.56
C LEU A 161 0.30 -3.47 -28.13
N GLY A 162 1.33 -2.69 -28.47
CA GLY A 162 2.61 -3.21 -28.97
C GLY A 162 3.35 -3.99 -27.87
N LEU A 163 3.36 -3.45 -26.67
CA LEU A 163 4.06 -4.06 -25.53
C LEU A 163 3.45 -5.39 -25.12
N VAL A 164 2.11 -5.51 -25.12
CA VAL A 164 1.39 -6.77 -24.84
C VAL A 164 1.74 -7.85 -25.87
N ARG A 165 1.85 -7.49 -27.18
CA ARG A 165 2.27 -8.43 -28.22
C ARG A 165 3.69 -8.92 -27.98
N LEU A 166 4.63 -8.01 -27.76
CA LEU A 166 6.03 -8.35 -27.50
C LEU A 166 6.17 -9.23 -26.22
N CYS A 167 5.51 -8.85 -25.14
CA CYS A 167 5.56 -9.66 -23.91
C CYS A 167 4.98 -11.07 -24.13
N LYS A 168 3.96 -11.23 -24.98
CA LYS A 168 3.39 -12.55 -25.26
C LYS A 168 4.38 -13.50 -25.92
N GLU A 169 5.32 -12.99 -26.72
CA GLU A 169 6.35 -13.80 -27.39
C GLU A 169 7.42 -14.33 -26.42
N HIS A 170 7.65 -13.63 -25.31
CA HIS A 170 8.69 -13.95 -24.35
C HIS A 170 8.18 -14.54 -23.03
N ALA A 171 6.92 -14.30 -22.68
CA ALA A 171 6.36 -14.69 -21.40
C ALA A 171 5.92 -16.16 -21.38
N LYS A 172 6.26 -16.88 -20.31
CA LYS A 172 5.60 -18.13 -19.93
C LYS A 172 4.14 -17.89 -19.56
N GLN A 173 3.87 -16.83 -18.77
CA GLN A 173 2.53 -16.32 -18.49
C GLN A 173 2.52 -14.83 -18.73
N LEU A 174 1.53 -14.35 -19.49
CA LEU A 174 1.31 -12.94 -19.71
C LEU A 174 0.30 -12.41 -18.69
N GLY A 175 0.69 -11.39 -17.94
CA GLY A 175 -0.18 -10.59 -17.10
C GLY A 175 -0.43 -9.21 -17.71
N ILE A 176 -1.61 -8.64 -17.45
CA ILE A 176 -1.85 -7.21 -17.62
C ILE A 176 -2.24 -6.65 -16.26
N SER A 177 -1.62 -5.55 -15.88
CA SER A 177 -1.84 -4.91 -14.58
C SER A 177 -2.16 -3.43 -14.72
N PHE A 178 -2.84 -2.89 -13.73
CA PHE A 178 -3.01 -1.44 -13.54
C PHE A 178 -3.01 -1.10 -12.05
N HIS A 179 -2.94 0.18 -11.74
CA HIS A 179 -3.10 0.67 -10.38
C HIS A 179 -3.92 1.97 -10.41
N VAL A 180 -4.98 2.03 -9.62
CA VAL A 180 -5.93 3.16 -9.60
C VAL A 180 -5.45 4.38 -8.80
N GLY A 181 -4.20 4.39 -8.32
CA GLY A 181 -3.70 5.39 -7.37
C GLY A 181 -3.89 4.97 -5.92
N SER A 182 -3.21 5.63 -4.97
CA SER A 182 -3.35 5.31 -3.55
C SER A 182 -4.54 6.04 -2.95
N GLN A 183 -5.23 5.41 -2.00
CA GLN A 183 -6.44 5.93 -1.37
C GLN A 183 -7.51 6.29 -2.42
N CYS A 184 -7.91 5.30 -3.22
CA CYS A 184 -8.92 5.48 -4.26
C CYS A 184 -10.31 5.56 -3.64
N MET A 185 -10.92 6.74 -3.66
CA MET A 185 -12.21 6.99 -3.01
C MET A 185 -13.39 6.42 -3.80
N GLU A 186 -13.23 6.17 -5.11
CA GLU A 186 -14.31 5.74 -6.01
C GLU A 186 -14.10 4.32 -6.53
N LYS A 187 -14.98 3.39 -6.16
CA LYS A 187 -14.94 1.98 -6.59
C LYS A 187 -14.99 1.81 -8.11
N ILE A 188 -15.65 2.74 -8.84
CA ILE A 188 -15.80 2.69 -10.30
C ILE A 188 -14.44 2.73 -11.03
N SER A 189 -13.39 3.24 -10.40
CA SER A 189 -12.04 3.31 -10.96
C SER A 189 -11.48 1.92 -11.28
N TYR A 190 -11.84 0.90 -10.50
CA TYR A 190 -11.43 -0.48 -10.77
C TYR A 190 -12.13 -1.05 -12.01
N SER A 191 -13.44 -0.83 -12.17
CA SER A 191 -14.15 -1.31 -13.37
C SER A 191 -13.74 -0.53 -14.62
N LYS A 192 -13.33 0.75 -14.50
CA LYS A 192 -12.69 1.50 -15.60
C LYS A 192 -11.38 0.81 -16.01
N GLY A 193 -10.48 0.48 -15.06
CA GLY A 193 -9.23 -0.21 -15.36
C GLY A 193 -9.44 -1.59 -15.99
N ILE A 194 -10.38 -2.38 -15.47
CA ILE A 194 -10.74 -3.69 -16.04
C ILE A 194 -11.27 -3.53 -17.46
N ARG A 195 -12.07 -2.52 -17.74
CA ARG A 195 -12.58 -2.23 -19.08
C ARG A 195 -11.46 -1.88 -20.06
N GLU A 196 -10.45 -1.12 -19.62
CA GLU A 196 -9.28 -0.83 -20.48
C GLU A 196 -8.50 -2.10 -20.81
N ILE A 197 -8.36 -3.05 -19.90
CA ILE A 197 -7.83 -4.38 -20.21
C ILE A 197 -8.71 -5.07 -21.27
N GLY A 198 -10.03 -5.00 -21.14
CA GLY A 198 -10.96 -5.52 -22.14
C GLY A 198 -10.75 -4.90 -23.53
N ASN A 199 -10.51 -3.60 -23.61
CA ASN A 199 -10.19 -2.89 -24.85
C ASN A 199 -8.88 -3.38 -25.48
N ILE A 200 -7.84 -3.62 -24.65
CA ILE A 200 -6.56 -4.17 -25.11
C ILE A 200 -6.76 -5.59 -25.67
N ILE A 201 -7.48 -6.46 -24.97
CA ILE A 201 -7.80 -7.82 -25.41
C ILE A 201 -8.53 -7.77 -26.76
N LYS A 202 -9.54 -6.91 -26.89
CA LYS A 202 -10.32 -6.77 -28.15
C LYS A 202 -9.44 -6.34 -29.33
N LYS A 203 -8.52 -5.38 -29.11
CA LYS A 203 -7.64 -4.83 -30.17
C LYS A 203 -6.48 -5.75 -30.51
N THR A 204 -5.87 -6.43 -29.53
CA THR A 204 -4.73 -7.33 -29.75
C THR A 204 -5.15 -8.75 -30.12
N LYS A 205 -6.35 -9.17 -29.76
CA LYS A 205 -6.84 -10.56 -29.80
C LYS A 205 -6.07 -11.48 -28.86
N ILE A 206 -5.29 -10.93 -27.92
CA ILE A 206 -4.51 -11.68 -26.94
C ILE A 206 -5.25 -11.65 -25.61
N ILE A 207 -5.62 -12.84 -25.11
CA ILE A 207 -6.18 -12.99 -23.76
C ILE A 207 -5.01 -13.26 -22.80
N PRO A 208 -4.79 -12.42 -21.78
CA PRO A 208 -3.73 -12.66 -20.79
C PRO A 208 -4.05 -13.92 -19.96
N ASP A 209 -3.05 -14.44 -19.27
CA ASP A 209 -3.19 -15.51 -18.28
C ASP A 209 -3.62 -14.94 -16.91
N ILE A 210 -3.23 -13.69 -16.66
CA ILE A 210 -3.38 -13.04 -15.38
C ILE A 210 -3.87 -11.59 -15.57
N ILE A 211 -4.83 -11.18 -14.76
CA ILE A 211 -5.19 -9.77 -14.58
C ILE A 211 -4.85 -9.38 -13.14
N ASN A 212 -4.00 -8.38 -12.99
CA ASN A 212 -3.67 -7.79 -11.70
C ASN A 212 -4.27 -6.39 -11.62
N ILE A 213 -5.24 -6.19 -10.75
CA ILE A 213 -5.97 -4.93 -10.62
C ILE A 213 -5.24 -3.92 -9.72
N GLY A 214 -4.04 -4.25 -9.26
CA GLY A 214 -3.22 -3.38 -8.41
C GLY A 214 -3.74 -3.19 -7.00
N GLY A 215 -3.25 -2.15 -6.38
CA GLY A 215 -3.65 -1.71 -5.05
C GLY A 215 -4.62 -0.53 -5.09
N GLY A 216 -4.46 0.39 -4.13
CA GLY A 216 -5.25 1.62 -4.04
C GLY A 216 -6.49 1.51 -3.16
N PHE A 217 -6.79 0.34 -2.60
CA PHE A 217 -7.92 0.15 -1.68
C PHE A 217 -7.81 1.11 -0.50
N PRO A 218 -8.88 1.90 -0.25
CA PRO A 218 -8.81 2.97 0.73
C PRO A 218 -8.95 2.48 2.17
N ALA A 219 -8.47 3.30 3.09
CA ALA A 219 -8.77 3.26 4.51
C ALA A 219 -9.62 4.47 4.91
N ILE A 220 -10.25 4.41 6.08
CA ILE A 220 -11.05 5.51 6.62
C ILE A 220 -10.13 6.47 7.36
N TYR A 221 -10.24 7.76 7.04
CA TYR A 221 -9.64 8.87 7.77
C TYR A 221 -10.74 9.83 8.24
N PRO A 222 -10.48 10.71 9.21
CA PRO A 222 -11.49 11.64 9.72
C PRO A 222 -12.22 12.45 8.66
N ASP A 223 -11.51 12.86 7.61
CA ASP A 223 -11.98 13.66 6.47
C ASP A 223 -12.21 12.85 5.18
N LEU A 224 -11.77 11.60 5.11
CA LEU A 224 -11.89 10.72 3.96
C LEU A 224 -12.72 9.49 4.32
N LYS A 225 -13.97 9.46 3.84
CA LYS A 225 -14.93 8.39 4.13
C LYS A 225 -15.32 7.65 2.85
N PRO A 226 -14.49 6.69 2.38
CA PRO A 226 -14.83 5.87 1.23
C PRO A 226 -16.06 4.99 1.51
N GLU A 227 -16.68 4.47 0.45
CA GLU A 227 -17.65 3.40 0.63
C GLU A 227 -17.02 2.17 1.30
N PRO A 228 -17.82 1.31 1.95
CA PRO A 228 -17.31 0.07 2.53
C PRO A 228 -16.58 -0.78 1.49
N LEU A 229 -15.44 -1.39 1.86
CA LEU A 229 -14.60 -2.19 0.96
C LEU A 229 -15.35 -3.30 0.22
N ILE A 230 -16.44 -3.82 0.81
CA ILE A 230 -17.28 -4.82 0.14
C ILE A 230 -17.86 -4.30 -1.19
N LYS A 231 -18.16 -3.01 -1.29
CA LYS A 231 -18.67 -2.38 -2.51
C LYS A 231 -17.61 -2.33 -3.62
N TYR A 232 -16.35 -2.20 -3.24
CA TYR A 232 -15.23 -2.33 -4.17
C TYR A 232 -15.12 -3.77 -4.70
N MET A 233 -15.27 -4.78 -3.83
CA MET A 233 -15.24 -6.17 -4.25
C MET A 233 -16.39 -6.54 -5.20
N GLU A 234 -17.60 -6.02 -4.93
CA GLU A 234 -18.76 -6.17 -5.80
C GLU A 234 -18.50 -5.56 -7.19
N GLU A 235 -17.97 -4.33 -7.25
CA GLU A 235 -17.68 -3.65 -8.50
C GLU A 235 -16.59 -4.35 -9.31
N ILE A 236 -15.53 -4.84 -8.65
CA ILE A 236 -14.47 -5.63 -9.27
C ILE A 236 -15.04 -6.92 -9.89
N LYS A 237 -15.84 -7.68 -9.13
CA LYS A 237 -16.49 -8.91 -9.61
C LYS A 237 -17.36 -8.65 -10.81
N LYS A 238 -18.14 -7.57 -10.80
CA LYS A 238 -18.97 -7.11 -11.92
C LYS A 238 -18.12 -6.76 -13.14
N GLY A 239 -17.03 -6.00 -12.95
CA GLY A 239 -16.10 -5.63 -14.01
C GLY A 239 -15.49 -6.86 -14.70
N ILE A 240 -15.00 -7.83 -13.90
CA ILE A 240 -14.42 -9.08 -14.41
C ILE A 240 -15.47 -9.89 -15.18
N LYS A 241 -16.67 -10.05 -14.65
CA LYS A 241 -17.79 -10.75 -15.34
C LYS A 241 -18.13 -10.12 -16.69
N ASN A 242 -18.06 -8.79 -16.77
CA ASN A 242 -18.38 -8.04 -18.00
C ASN A 242 -17.33 -8.21 -19.12
N LEU A 243 -16.13 -8.71 -18.82
CA LEU A 243 -15.15 -9.06 -19.85
C LEU A 243 -15.62 -10.20 -20.77
N LYS A 244 -16.54 -11.06 -20.29
CA LYS A 244 -17.14 -12.18 -21.05
C LYS A 244 -16.10 -13.06 -21.77
N LEU A 245 -15.00 -13.37 -21.07
CA LEU A 245 -13.91 -14.17 -21.63
C LEU A 245 -14.18 -15.66 -21.39
N ASN A 246 -13.98 -16.48 -22.44
CA ASN A 246 -14.16 -17.94 -22.39
C ASN A 246 -12.96 -18.67 -21.75
N LYS A 247 -12.02 -17.92 -21.16
CA LYS A 247 -10.83 -18.45 -20.47
C LYS A 247 -10.91 -18.13 -18.98
N GLN A 248 -10.60 -19.11 -18.15
CA GLN A 248 -10.43 -18.88 -16.71
C GLN A 248 -9.17 -18.04 -16.47
N LEU A 249 -9.36 -16.80 -16.02
CA LEU A 249 -8.30 -15.87 -15.70
C LEU A 249 -7.86 -16.03 -14.25
N LYS A 250 -6.56 -15.88 -14.01
CA LYS A 250 -6.05 -15.65 -12.66
C LYS A 250 -6.20 -14.16 -12.33
N ILE A 251 -6.94 -13.85 -11.28
CA ILE A 251 -7.13 -12.47 -10.83
C ILE A 251 -6.25 -12.22 -9.61
N MET A 252 -5.62 -11.04 -9.55
CA MET A 252 -4.76 -10.63 -8.44
C MET A 252 -5.06 -9.19 -8.01
N CYS A 253 -4.77 -8.87 -6.75
CA CYS A 253 -4.73 -7.51 -6.24
C CYS A 253 -3.53 -7.30 -5.30
N GLU A 254 -3.17 -6.02 -5.08
CA GLU A 254 -2.00 -5.58 -4.31
C GLU A 254 -2.42 -4.69 -3.11
N PRO A 255 -3.26 -5.16 -2.18
CA PRO A 255 -3.65 -4.36 -1.05
C PRO A 255 -2.45 -4.10 -0.12
N GLY A 256 -2.28 -2.85 0.27
CA GLY A 256 -1.32 -2.41 1.26
C GLY A 256 -2.03 -1.66 2.38
N ARG A 257 -2.34 -0.37 2.17
CA ARG A 257 -3.00 0.53 3.12
C ARG A 257 -4.22 -0.10 3.79
N ALA A 258 -5.14 -0.65 3.02
CA ALA A 258 -6.37 -1.27 3.55
C ALA A 258 -6.13 -2.49 4.46
N ILE A 259 -4.94 -3.10 4.45
CA ILE A 259 -4.58 -4.18 5.38
C ILE A 259 -3.99 -3.63 6.67
N VAL A 260 -3.18 -2.57 6.62
CA VAL A 260 -2.36 -2.17 7.78
C VAL A 260 -2.75 -0.83 8.40
N ALA A 261 -3.59 -0.01 7.78
CA ALA A 261 -3.89 1.33 8.29
C ALA A 261 -4.46 1.32 9.71
N GLU A 262 -5.35 0.38 10.04
CA GLU A 262 -5.94 0.27 11.38
C GLU A 262 -5.11 -0.59 12.34
N SER A 263 -4.01 -1.16 11.86
CA SER A 263 -3.19 -2.10 12.63
C SER A 263 -2.06 -1.45 13.42
N GLY A 264 -1.78 -0.20 13.13
CA GLY A 264 -0.72 0.56 13.78
C GLY A 264 -1.23 1.83 14.44
N SER A 265 -0.50 2.30 15.42
CA SER A 265 -0.59 3.68 15.91
C SER A 265 0.76 4.14 16.43
N SER A 266 0.99 5.44 16.38
CA SER A 266 2.16 6.09 16.99
C SER A 266 1.73 6.77 18.26
N ILE A 267 2.44 6.48 19.38
CA ILE A 267 2.29 7.20 20.61
C ILE A 267 3.40 8.24 20.67
N VAL A 268 3.00 9.50 20.65
CA VAL A 268 3.90 10.64 20.63
C VAL A 268 3.70 11.51 21.87
N LYS A 269 4.74 12.23 22.28
CA LYS A 269 4.71 13.15 23.42
C LYS A 269 4.65 14.58 22.92
N VAL A 270 3.80 15.39 23.55
CA VAL A 270 3.79 16.84 23.36
C VAL A 270 4.99 17.45 24.08
N ILE A 271 5.89 18.04 23.32
CA ILE A 271 7.11 18.69 23.82
C ILE A 271 6.85 20.15 24.17
N LEU A 272 5.99 20.82 23.40
CA LEU A 272 5.61 22.20 23.62
C LEU A 272 4.27 22.49 22.98
N ARG A 273 3.51 23.43 23.58
CA ARG A 273 2.34 24.02 22.96
C ARG A 273 2.54 25.53 22.76
N LYS A 274 2.31 26.00 21.53
CA LYS A 274 2.22 27.42 21.18
C LYS A 274 0.86 27.72 20.56
N LYS A 275 -0.08 28.22 21.33
CA LYS A 275 -1.49 28.46 20.88
C LYS A 275 -2.14 27.16 20.37
N GLN A 276 -2.44 27.05 19.07
CA GLN A 276 -2.98 25.88 18.38
C GLN A 276 -1.90 25.00 17.72
N ASN A 277 -0.63 25.27 17.95
CA ASN A 277 0.46 24.45 17.43
C ASN A 277 1.02 23.57 18.55
N LEU A 278 1.08 22.26 18.30
CA LEU A 278 1.73 21.30 19.18
C LEU A 278 3.05 20.84 18.54
N TYR A 279 4.13 20.94 19.29
CA TYR A 279 5.43 20.39 18.92
C TYR A 279 5.51 19.00 19.55
N ILE A 280 5.68 17.98 18.72
CA ILE A 280 5.67 16.58 19.13
C ILE A 280 6.99 15.90 18.79
N ASN A 281 7.28 14.77 19.41
CA ASN A 281 8.55 14.05 19.25
C ASN A 281 8.61 13.08 18.07
N ASP A 282 7.61 13.11 17.17
CA ASP A 282 7.62 12.44 15.85
C ASP A 282 7.10 13.42 14.79
N GLY A 283 7.29 13.13 13.52
CA GLY A 283 6.91 14.05 12.45
C GLY A 283 6.91 13.42 11.08
N THR A 284 6.95 14.29 10.06
CA THR A 284 6.90 13.90 8.65
C THR A 284 8.10 13.09 8.20
N TYR A 285 9.24 13.26 8.83
CA TYR A 285 10.46 12.47 8.61
C TYR A 285 10.50 11.15 9.40
N GLY A 286 9.48 10.91 10.21
CA GLY A 286 9.26 9.70 10.99
C GLY A 286 8.06 8.90 10.51
N SER A 287 7.18 8.54 11.45
CA SER A 287 6.00 7.73 11.13
C SER A 287 4.81 8.52 10.55
N LEU A 288 4.87 9.85 10.54
CA LEU A 288 3.75 10.73 10.20
C LEU A 288 3.87 11.37 8.81
N PHE A 289 4.65 10.76 7.90
CA PHE A 289 4.87 11.28 6.54
C PHE A 289 3.56 11.62 5.79
N ASP A 290 2.57 10.72 5.84
CA ASP A 290 1.30 10.91 5.13
C ASP A 290 0.48 12.10 5.68
N ALA A 291 0.70 12.50 6.93
CA ALA A 291 0.06 13.68 7.52
C ALA A 291 0.74 15.00 7.11
N GLY A 292 1.94 14.93 6.56
CA GLY A 292 2.68 16.08 6.02
C GLY A 292 2.34 16.36 4.57
N VAL A 293 3.18 15.90 3.62
CA VAL A 293 3.04 16.21 2.19
C VAL A 293 1.71 15.75 1.59
N PRO A 294 1.23 14.50 1.80
CA PRO A 294 -0.09 14.07 1.36
C PRO A 294 -1.24 14.73 2.14
N ASN A 295 -0.95 15.35 3.29
CA ASN A 295 -1.89 16.08 4.15
C ASN A 295 -3.07 15.22 4.66
N PHE A 296 -2.86 13.93 4.94
CA PHE A 296 -3.89 13.09 5.56
C PHE A 296 -4.13 13.49 7.02
N ILE A 297 -5.38 13.60 7.40
CA ILE A 297 -5.75 13.86 8.79
C ILE A 297 -5.81 12.52 9.52
N PHE A 298 -4.81 12.22 10.37
CA PHE A 298 -4.83 11.01 11.16
C PHE A 298 -5.85 11.07 12.29
N PRO A 299 -6.52 9.96 12.63
CA PRO A 299 -7.29 9.87 13.87
C PRO A 299 -6.37 10.20 15.04
N SER A 300 -6.76 11.17 15.85
CA SER A 300 -5.91 11.70 16.93
C SER A 300 -6.64 11.65 18.24
N LYS A 301 -5.99 11.13 19.28
CA LYS A 301 -6.57 11.02 20.62
C LYS A 301 -5.54 11.39 21.68
N MET A 302 -5.92 12.24 22.63
CA MET A 302 -5.13 12.47 23.83
C MET A 302 -5.23 11.25 24.75
N ILE A 303 -4.09 10.74 25.19
CA ILE A 303 -4.03 9.62 26.14
C ILE A 303 -4.15 10.16 27.55
N SER A 304 -5.03 9.56 28.35
CA SER A 304 -5.20 9.95 29.75
C SER A 304 -3.99 9.50 30.58
N ASN A 305 -3.40 10.45 31.29
CA ASN A 305 -2.35 10.21 32.27
C ASN A 305 -2.82 10.52 33.71
N GLY A 306 -4.09 10.22 33.99
CA GLY A 306 -4.70 10.51 35.29
C GLY A 306 -5.34 11.91 35.38
N ARG A 307 -5.22 12.72 34.33
CA ARG A 307 -5.79 14.08 34.26
C ARG A 307 -7.14 14.09 33.58
N ILE A 308 -8.04 14.96 34.06
CA ILE A 308 -9.36 15.17 33.41
C ILE A 308 -9.14 15.89 32.08
N GLN A 309 -9.59 15.28 30.99
CA GLN A 309 -9.59 15.87 29.66
C GLN A 309 -10.79 16.81 29.50
N SER A 310 -10.56 17.96 28.86
CA SER A 310 -11.63 18.88 28.51
C SER A 310 -12.56 18.26 27.46
N LYS A 311 -13.85 18.43 27.64
CA LYS A 311 -14.86 18.05 26.61
C LYS A 311 -14.84 18.99 25.40
N LYS A 312 -14.31 20.23 25.56
CA LYS A 312 -14.17 21.21 24.47
C LYS A 312 -12.98 20.80 23.60
N LEU A 313 -13.23 20.50 22.34
CA LEU A 313 -12.21 20.22 21.35
C LEU A 313 -11.75 21.51 20.65
N THR A 314 -10.49 21.55 20.29
CA THR A 314 -9.85 22.62 19.54
C THR A 314 -9.06 21.99 18.38
N ALA A 315 -9.05 22.65 17.24
CA ALA A 315 -8.25 22.25 16.10
C ALA A 315 -6.78 22.61 16.33
N PHE A 316 -5.88 21.66 16.16
CA PHE A 316 -4.45 21.82 16.27
C PHE A 316 -3.75 21.46 14.97
N SER A 317 -2.56 22.06 14.77
CA SER A 317 -1.55 21.61 13.82
C SER A 317 -0.36 21.02 14.59
N PHE A 318 0.42 20.15 13.96
CA PHE A 318 1.61 19.57 14.60
C PHE A 318 2.88 19.99 13.87
N PHE A 319 3.92 20.19 14.65
CA PHE A 319 5.30 20.31 14.21
C PHE A 319 6.10 19.13 14.75
N GLY A 320 6.87 18.47 13.87
CA GLY A 320 7.76 17.39 14.24
C GLY A 320 9.05 17.89 14.92
N PRO A 321 9.95 16.97 15.27
CA PRO A 321 11.14 17.27 16.08
C PRO A 321 12.31 17.88 15.30
N THR A 322 12.25 17.92 13.97
CA THR A 322 13.33 18.47 13.15
C THR A 322 13.28 20.00 13.08
N CYS A 323 14.38 20.63 12.71
CA CYS A 323 14.41 22.08 12.47
C CYS A 323 13.94 22.46 11.06
N ASP A 324 13.50 21.49 10.24
CA ASP A 324 12.98 21.74 8.90
C ASP A 324 11.53 22.24 8.98
N SER A 325 11.23 23.34 8.28
CA SER A 325 9.87 23.89 8.18
C SER A 325 8.87 22.97 7.50
N LEU A 326 9.32 21.98 6.72
CA LEU A 326 8.49 20.95 6.09
C LEU A 326 8.06 19.85 7.08
N ASP A 327 8.65 19.79 8.27
CA ASP A 327 8.22 18.89 9.35
C ASP A 327 6.97 19.42 10.04
N TYR A 328 5.94 19.63 9.23
CA TYR A 328 4.68 20.27 9.57
C TYR A 328 3.49 19.47 9.06
N MET A 329 2.53 19.26 9.93
CA MET A 329 1.27 18.55 9.69
C MET A 329 0.12 19.52 9.98
N LYS A 330 -0.53 19.98 8.90
CA LYS A 330 -1.54 21.04 8.96
C LYS A 330 -2.76 20.66 9.80
N GLY A 331 -3.22 19.42 9.71
CA GLY A 331 -4.48 18.99 10.30
C GLY A 331 -5.71 19.52 9.56
N PRO A 332 -6.85 19.78 10.24
CA PRO A 332 -7.03 19.98 11.70
C PRO A 332 -7.05 18.69 12.52
N PHE A 333 -6.26 18.62 13.59
CA PHE A 333 -6.34 17.55 14.58
C PHE A 333 -7.20 18.01 15.76
N LEU A 334 -8.37 17.38 15.95
CA LEU A 334 -9.32 17.77 17.00
C LEU A 334 -8.95 17.13 18.33
N LEU A 335 -8.48 17.91 19.29
CA LEU A 335 -8.01 17.46 20.59
C LEU A 335 -8.60 18.29 21.73
N PRO A 336 -8.63 17.76 22.98
CA PRO A 336 -9.05 18.53 24.15
C PRO A 336 -8.28 19.84 24.28
N ASN A 337 -8.99 20.96 24.49
CA ASN A 337 -8.37 22.28 24.51
C ASN A 337 -7.38 22.50 25.67
N ASN A 338 -7.40 21.63 26.69
CA ASN A 338 -6.48 21.66 27.82
C ASN A 338 -5.22 20.80 27.65
N ILE A 339 -4.96 20.31 26.42
CA ILE A 339 -3.71 19.61 26.09
C ILE A 339 -2.52 20.55 26.28
N ARG A 340 -1.41 20.01 26.80
CA ARG A 340 -0.19 20.77 27.12
C ARG A 340 1.06 19.92 27.02
N GLU A 341 2.21 20.56 27.23
CA GLU A 341 3.49 19.89 27.37
C GLU A 341 3.41 18.70 28.34
N GLY A 342 4.06 17.60 27.98
CA GLY A 342 4.10 16.35 28.74
C GLY A 342 2.93 15.40 28.50
N ASP A 343 1.87 15.84 27.84
CA ASP A 343 0.76 14.96 27.45
C ASP A 343 1.18 14.04 26.29
N TYR A 344 0.45 12.94 26.13
CA TYR A 344 0.66 11.97 25.05
C TYR A 344 -0.50 11.94 24.10
N LEU A 345 -0.20 11.69 22.85
CA LEU A 345 -1.16 11.49 21.76
C LEU A 345 -1.01 10.11 21.17
N GLU A 346 -2.11 9.50 20.81
CA GLU A 346 -2.20 8.37 19.89
C GLU A 346 -2.65 8.88 18.53
N LEU A 347 -1.89 8.55 17.51
CA LEU A 347 -2.13 8.90 16.10
C LEU A 347 -2.25 7.64 15.25
#